data_65edf8c1afd7d091f994c03ae0d75f69
#
_entry.id   65edf8c1afd7d091f994c03ae0d75f69
#
_cell.length_a   1.000
_cell.length_b   1.000
_cell.length_c   1.000
_cell.angle_alpha   90.00
_cell.angle_beta   90.00
_cell.angle_gamma   90.00
#
_symmetry.space_group_name_H-M   'P 1'
#
loop_
_entity.id
_entity.type
_entity.pdbx_description
1 polymer ?
#
loop_
_entity_poly.entity_id
_entity_poly.type
_entity_poly.pdbx_seq_one_letter_code
_entity_poly.pdbx_strand_id
1 'polypeptide(L)'
;LFTLSFFVGVFLFLFGVFLLFFSSAMRSKEKELKGQKAQAEESAKKQAAAEKARSDMKLRQQEYAEQRRKQVEQASAAFAAIPRAAVEQLPAAPDDGSEALECKHTSLTSRSNLDEFVVIDTETTGLHKGRDKIVEIAAVRFKNGKATEIFETLVNPGKAIPADVSAINHITDDMVADCPTIEQIMPAFDRFVGTSTVVGHNLDFDLRFILAAESRIDHIKRKYYCTYEQAKRMLKKPRRKWDAELQTYMEDFDSDWDVENHKLGTLCTYYGIVVPDQHRAAADAYVTGQLLLHLAETRKSK
;
A
#
# COMPACT_ATOMS: atom_id res chain seq x y z
N LEU A 1 43.49 94.89 10.55
CA LEU A 1 44.28 93.63 10.45
C LEU A 1 43.72 92.54 11.38
N PHE A 2 43.25 92.83 12.58
CA PHE A 2 42.74 91.86 13.55
C PHE A 2 41.41 91.20 13.11
N THR A 3 40.48 91.85 12.42
CA THR A 3 39.19 91.32 11.99
C THR A 3 39.31 90.24 10.88
N LEU A 4 40.20 90.39 9.91
CA LEU A 4 40.43 89.47 8.81
C LEU A 4 41.02 88.13 9.29
N SER A 5 41.97 88.20 10.23
CA SER A 5 42.59 86.99 10.83
C SER A 5 41.59 86.19 11.62
N PHE A 6 40.64 86.81 12.33
CA PHE A 6 39.55 86.11 13.05
C PHE A 6 38.63 85.38 12.10
N PHE A 7 38.16 86.00 11.00
CA PHE A 7 37.31 85.39 10.02
C PHE A 7 37.94 84.19 9.29
N VAL A 8 39.25 84.29 8.97
CA VAL A 8 40.01 83.20 8.36
C VAL A 8 40.15 82.05 9.34
N GLY A 9 40.42 82.30 10.65
CA GLY A 9 40.48 81.30 11.66
C GLY A 9 39.12 80.49 11.86
N VAL A 10 38.03 81.27 11.92
CA VAL A 10 36.70 80.71 12.02
C VAL A 10 36.33 79.85 10.77
N PHE A 11 36.67 80.32 9.57
CA PHE A 11 36.43 79.59 8.32
C PHE A 11 37.24 78.30 8.28
N LEU A 12 38.52 78.31 8.64
CA LEU A 12 39.32 77.09 8.70
C LEU A 12 38.84 76.10 9.73
N PHE A 13 38.35 76.57 10.90
CA PHE A 13 37.74 75.70 11.91
C PHE A 13 36.47 75.08 11.41
N LEU A 14 35.50 75.83 10.83
CA LEU A 14 34.28 75.35 10.26
C LEU A 14 34.54 74.39 9.10
N PHE A 15 35.54 74.70 8.24
CA PHE A 15 35.92 73.80 7.16
C PHE A 15 36.54 72.50 7.69
N GLY A 16 37.34 72.54 8.74
CA GLY A 16 37.85 71.33 9.42
C GLY A 16 36.75 70.47 10.03
N VAL A 17 35.80 71.11 10.69
CA VAL A 17 34.58 70.37 11.24
C VAL A 17 33.77 69.76 10.11
N PHE A 18 33.54 70.48 9.01
CA PHE A 18 32.89 69.98 7.83
C PHE A 18 33.56 68.72 7.23
N LEU A 19 34.88 68.77 7.09
CA LEU A 19 35.68 67.63 6.60
C LEU A 19 35.61 66.43 7.52
N LEU A 20 35.57 66.62 8.84
CA LEU A 20 35.38 65.54 9.81
C LEU A 20 33.99 64.88 9.70
N PHE A 21 32.91 65.67 9.60
CA PHE A 21 31.55 65.18 9.39
C PHE A 21 31.43 64.45 8.07
N PHE A 22 31.98 65.05 6.98
CA PHE A 22 32.00 64.44 5.66
C PHE A 22 32.70 63.07 5.64
N SER A 23 33.90 63.03 6.26
CA SER A 23 34.69 61.81 6.41
C SER A 23 33.97 60.72 7.26
N SER A 24 33.26 61.16 8.32
CA SER A 24 32.43 60.26 9.16
C SER A 24 31.24 59.69 8.38
N ALA A 25 30.52 60.54 7.63
CA ALA A 25 29.39 60.14 6.80
C ALA A 25 29.82 59.14 5.68
N MET A 26 30.97 59.40 5.05
CA MET A 26 31.55 58.52 4.04
C MET A 26 31.90 57.13 4.62
N ARG A 27 32.53 57.09 5.81
CA ARG A 27 32.85 55.84 6.52
C ARG A 27 31.60 55.06 6.94
N SER A 28 30.53 55.76 7.38
CA SER A 28 29.26 55.15 7.71
C SER A 28 28.62 54.51 6.47
N LYS A 29 28.62 55.21 5.34
CA LYS A 29 28.06 54.71 4.07
C LYS A 29 28.85 53.51 3.50
N GLU A 30 30.16 53.53 3.65
CA GLU A 30 31.03 52.40 3.26
C GLU A 30 30.75 51.14 4.12
N LYS A 31 30.58 51.33 5.44
CA LYS A 31 30.22 50.23 6.36
C LYS A 31 28.86 49.63 6.05
N GLU A 32 27.88 50.48 5.73
CA GLU A 32 26.53 50.06 5.32
C GLU A 32 26.57 49.25 4.00
N LEU A 33 27.35 49.75 3.01
CA LEU A 33 27.51 49.08 1.72
C LEU A 33 28.22 47.73 1.85
N LYS A 34 29.20 47.60 2.73
CA LYS A 34 29.88 46.34 3.07
C LYS A 34 28.89 45.35 3.75
N GLY A 35 28.04 45.86 4.65
CA GLY A 35 27.00 45.07 5.28
C GLY A 35 25.96 44.52 4.27
N GLN A 36 25.49 45.37 3.35
CA GLN A 36 24.54 44.97 2.31
C GLN A 36 25.17 43.92 1.36
N LYS A 37 26.43 44.08 0.97
CA LYS A 37 27.11 43.05 0.14
C LYS A 37 27.28 41.74 0.86
N ALA A 38 27.64 41.73 2.14
CA ALA A 38 27.76 40.49 2.92
C ALA A 38 26.40 39.76 3.08
N GLN A 39 25.33 40.52 3.31
CA GLN A 39 23.96 39.94 3.35
C GLN A 39 23.53 39.38 2.00
N ALA A 40 23.81 40.06 0.90
CA ALA A 40 23.51 39.59 -0.45
C ALA A 40 24.28 38.29 -0.78
N GLU A 41 25.56 38.21 -0.42
CA GLU A 41 26.37 36.99 -0.60
C GLU A 41 25.85 35.82 0.25
N GLU A 42 25.45 36.07 1.49
CA GLU A 42 24.87 35.02 2.36
C GLU A 42 23.55 34.54 1.83
N SER A 43 22.67 35.46 1.36
CA SER A 43 21.38 35.09 0.76
C SER A 43 21.56 34.28 -0.52
N ALA A 44 22.52 34.66 -1.38
CA ALA A 44 22.86 33.94 -2.59
C ALA A 44 23.38 32.51 -2.28
N LYS A 45 24.21 32.34 -1.26
CA LYS A 45 24.69 31.03 -0.80
C LYS A 45 23.55 30.18 -0.28
N LYS A 46 22.60 30.72 0.50
CA LYS A 46 21.43 30.03 0.99
C LYS A 46 20.52 29.60 -0.16
N GLN A 47 20.31 30.46 -1.16
CA GLN A 47 19.49 30.12 -2.35
C GLN A 47 20.15 29.00 -3.16
N ALA A 48 21.45 29.09 -3.43
CA ALA A 48 22.16 28.03 -4.15
C ALA A 48 22.16 26.69 -3.42
N ALA A 49 22.32 26.70 -2.09
CA ALA A 49 22.19 25.48 -1.28
C ALA A 49 20.78 24.87 -1.31
N ALA A 50 19.73 25.71 -1.26
CA ALA A 50 18.35 25.28 -1.36
C ALA A 50 18.02 24.71 -2.75
N GLU A 51 18.52 25.32 -3.80
CA GLU A 51 18.35 24.85 -5.19
C GLU A 51 19.04 23.50 -5.40
N LYS A 52 20.28 23.35 -4.90
CA LYS A 52 20.98 22.07 -4.92
C LYS A 52 20.22 20.99 -4.14
N ALA A 53 19.73 21.28 -2.93
CA ALA A 53 18.96 20.34 -2.14
C ALA A 53 17.65 19.89 -2.86
N ARG A 54 16.96 20.81 -3.56
CA ARG A 54 15.80 20.50 -4.39
C ARG A 54 16.16 19.59 -5.57
N SER A 55 17.27 19.86 -6.23
CA SER A 55 17.76 19.05 -7.35
C SER A 55 18.12 17.63 -6.88
N ASP A 56 18.87 17.51 -5.77
CA ASP A 56 19.26 16.23 -5.18
C ASP A 56 18.01 15.41 -4.72
N MET A 57 17.02 16.09 -4.14
CA MET A 57 15.75 15.44 -3.76
C MET A 57 14.98 14.93 -4.99
N LYS A 58 14.90 15.73 -6.07
CA LYS A 58 14.24 15.33 -7.32
C LYS A 58 14.93 14.13 -7.95
N LEU A 59 16.28 14.11 -7.96
CA LEU A 59 17.05 12.98 -8.45
C LEU A 59 16.75 11.69 -7.66
N ARG A 60 16.80 11.77 -6.31
CA ARG A 60 16.45 10.63 -5.44
C ARG A 60 15.03 10.12 -5.66
N GLN A 61 14.06 11.02 -5.88
CA GLN A 61 12.70 10.63 -6.20
C GLN A 61 12.62 9.89 -7.55
N GLN A 62 13.36 10.34 -8.56
CA GLN A 62 13.43 9.67 -9.85
C GLN A 62 14.08 8.28 -9.75
N GLU A 63 15.20 8.16 -9.05
CA GLU A 63 15.88 6.88 -8.80
C GLU A 63 14.97 5.89 -8.06
N TYR A 64 14.28 6.37 -7.00
CA TYR A 64 13.32 5.55 -6.26
C TYR A 64 12.16 5.08 -7.16
N ALA A 65 11.59 5.98 -7.98
CA ALA A 65 10.50 5.65 -8.90
C ALA A 65 10.94 4.61 -9.95
N GLU A 66 12.17 4.74 -10.46
CA GLU A 66 12.71 3.77 -11.41
C GLU A 66 12.97 2.40 -10.78
N GLN A 67 13.54 2.37 -9.58
CA GLN A 67 13.73 1.12 -8.83
C GLN A 67 12.38 0.45 -8.54
N ARG A 68 11.38 1.22 -8.12
CA ARG A 68 10.03 0.72 -7.87
C ARG A 68 9.41 0.12 -9.13
N ARG A 69 9.54 0.81 -10.27
CA ARG A 69 9.06 0.31 -11.57
C ARG A 69 9.70 -1.03 -11.94
N LYS A 70 11.02 -1.17 -11.80
CA LYS A 70 11.74 -2.42 -12.05
C LYS A 70 11.27 -3.56 -11.13
N GLN A 71 11.03 -3.26 -9.85
CA GLN A 71 10.49 -4.26 -8.91
C GLN A 71 9.08 -4.73 -9.30
N VAL A 72 8.20 -3.81 -9.72
CA VAL A 72 6.85 -4.15 -10.18
C VAL A 72 6.93 -4.99 -11.46
N GLU A 73 7.77 -4.63 -12.42
CA GLU A 73 7.96 -5.39 -13.67
C GLU A 73 8.46 -6.83 -13.38
N GLN A 74 9.43 -6.98 -12.48
CA GLN A 74 9.92 -8.30 -12.07
C GLN A 74 8.85 -9.11 -11.34
N ALA A 75 8.08 -8.50 -10.44
CA ALA A 75 6.99 -9.16 -9.74
C ALA A 75 5.88 -9.60 -10.71
N SER A 76 5.52 -8.74 -11.67
CA SER A 76 4.52 -9.06 -12.70
C SER A 76 4.99 -10.19 -13.63
N ALA A 77 6.26 -10.19 -14.01
CA ALA A 77 6.83 -11.28 -14.81
C ALA A 77 6.85 -12.61 -14.05
N ALA A 78 7.23 -12.58 -12.76
CA ALA A 78 7.21 -13.77 -11.90
C ALA A 78 5.79 -14.31 -11.70
N PHE A 79 4.81 -13.43 -11.48
CA PHE A 79 3.40 -13.81 -11.37
C PHE A 79 2.85 -14.39 -12.69
N ALA A 80 3.16 -13.76 -13.83
CA ALA A 80 2.74 -14.24 -15.14
C ALA A 80 3.32 -15.63 -15.49
N ALA A 81 4.51 -15.95 -14.97
CA ALA A 81 5.16 -17.25 -15.18
C ALA A 81 4.55 -18.40 -14.39
N ILE A 82 3.65 -18.13 -13.43
CA ILE A 82 2.99 -19.19 -12.66
C ILE A 82 1.99 -19.91 -13.57
N PRO A 83 2.05 -21.26 -13.67
CA PRO A 83 1.12 -22.04 -14.49
C PRO A 83 -0.34 -21.78 -14.13
N ARG A 84 -1.20 -21.68 -15.15
CA ARG A 84 -2.65 -21.67 -14.98
C ARG A 84 -3.17 -23.10 -14.97
N ALA A 85 -4.11 -23.39 -14.05
CA ALA A 85 -4.67 -24.73 -13.91
C ALA A 85 -5.45 -25.15 -15.19
N ALA A 86 -5.14 -26.31 -15.69
CA ALA A 86 -5.94 -26.93 -16.74
C ALA A 86 -7.17 -27.59 -16.09
N VAL A 87 -8.31 -26.90 -16.13
CA VAL A 87 -9.54 -27.26 -15.41
C VAL A 87 -10.00 -28.69 -15.73
N GLU A 88 -9.80 -29.15 -16.97
CA GLU A 88 -10.17 -30.48 -17.43
C GLU A 88 -9.33 -31.60 -16.81
N GLN A 89 -8.12 -31.25 -16.32
CA GLN A 89 -7.17 -32.19 -15.71
C GLN A 89 -7.26 -32.22 -14.18
N LEU A 90 -8.09 -31.38 -13.58
CA LEU A 90 -8.25 -31.37 -12.13
C LEU A 90 -8.95 -32.69 -11.67
N PRO A 91 -8.50 -33.29 -10.56
CA PRO A 91 -9.15 -34.45 -9.98
C PRO A 91 -10.58 -34.08 -9.58
N ALA A 92 -11.46 -35.10 -9.43
CA ALA A 92 -12.79 -34.84 -8.89
C ALA A 92 -12.71 -34.13 -7.54
N ALA A 93 -13.66 -33.21 -7.29
CA ALA A 93 -13.74 -32.57 -5.98
C ALA A 93 -13.91 -33.66 -4.92
N PRO A 94 -13.19 -33.61 -3.80
CA PRO A 94 -13.38 -34.59 -2.74
C PRO A 94 -14.79 -34.40 -2.18
N ASP A 95 -15.53 -35.52 -2.19
CA ASP A 95 -16.87 -35.62 -1.61
C ASP A 95 -16.90 -36.86 -0.73
N ASP A 96 -16.81 -36.66 0.56
CA ASP A 96 -16.88 -37.74 1.54
C ASP A 96 -18.29 -37.91 2.11
N GLY A 97 -19.27 -37.18 1.54
CA GLY A 97 -20.66 -37.21 1.97
C GLY A 97 -20.92 -36.50 3.30
N SER A 98 -19.94 -35.78 3.84
CA SER A 98 -20.11 -35.06 5.10
C SER A 98 -21.03 -33.84 4.94
N GLU A 99 -21.70 -33.49 6.04
CA GLU A 99 -22.45 -32.25 6.14
C GLU A 99 -21.48 -31.05 6.18
N ALA A 100 -21.98 -29.86 5.80
CA ALA A 100 -21.27 -28.64 5.86
C ALA A 100 -20.68 -28.37 7.27
N LEU A 101 -19.39 -28.05 7.35
CA LEU A 101 -18.69 -27.81 8.58
C LEU A 101 -18.49 -26.29 8.78
N GLU A 102 -18.37 -25.88 10.03
CA GLU A 102 -18.07 -24.48 10.34
C GLU A 102 -16.64 -24.11 9.90
N CYS A 103 -16.50 -23.08 9.07
CA CYS A 103 -15.21 -22.53 8.62
C CYS A 103 -14.54 -21.70 9.73
N LYS A 104 -13.99 -22.37 10.75
CA LYS A 104 -13.31 -21.68 11.86
C LYS A 104 -11.90 -21.25 11.51
N HIS A 105 -11.58 -19.99 11.73
CA HIS A 105 -10.22 -19.49 11.56
C HIS A 105 -9.23 -20.17 12.51
N THR A 106 -8.18 -20.70 11.93
CA THR A 106 -7.06 -21.28 12.66
C THR A 106 -6.07 -20.18 12.99
N SER A 107 -5.60 -20.12 14.24
CA SER A 107 -4.52 -19.20 14.63
C SER A 107 -3.20 -19.70 14.07
N LEU A 108 -2.45 -18.80 13.42
CA LEU A 108 -1.08 -19.08 13.00
C LEU A 108 -0.22 -19.29 14.25
N THR A 109 0.46 -20.42 14.33
CA THR A 109 1.34 -20.80 15.45
C THR A 109 2.72 -21.15 14.93
N SER A 110 3.73 -21.19 15.82
CA SER A 110 5.08 -21.62 15.45
C SER A 110 5.16 -23.06 14.91
N ARG A 111 4.13 -23.87 15.18
CA ARG A 111 3.99 -25.24 14.67
C ARG A 111 3.10 -25.35 13.44
N SER A 112 2.64 -24.22 12.88
CA SER A 112 1.84 -24.21 11.66
C SER A 112 2.66 -24.80 10.52
N ASN A 113 2.18 -25.89 9.94
CA ASN A 113 2.73 -26.44 8.71
C ASN A 113 2.06 -25.71 7.54
N LEU A 114 2.84 -24.96 6.79
CA LEU A 114 2.40 -24.21 5.61
C LEU A 114 3.10 -24.75 4.34
N ASP A 115 3.41 -26.07 4.32
CA ASP A 115 4.09 -26.68 3.19
C ASP A 115 3.20 -26.67 1.93
N GLU A 116 1.90 -26.84 2.11
CA GLU A 116 0.91 -26.70 1.04
C GLU A 116 -0.36 -26.02 1.52
N PHE A 117 -0.81 -25.01 0.78
CA PHE A 117 -2.09 -24.31 1.03
C PHE A 117 -2.58 -23.64 -0.27
N VAL A 118 -3.87 -23.32 -0.29
CA VAL A 118 -4.52 -22.58 -1.37
C VAL A 118 -5.04 -21.26 -0.83
N VAL A 119 -4.69 -20.15 -1.50
CA VAL A 119 -5.22 -18.83 -1.21
C VAL A 119 -6.36 -18.54 -2.14
N ILE A 120 -7.48 -18.08 -1.62
CA ILE A 120 -8.66 -17.70 -2.38
C ILE A 120 -8.93 -16.21 -2.25
N ASP A 121 -9.48 -15.64 -3.31
CA ASP A 121 -9.92 -14.24 -3.36
C ASP A 121 -11.03 -14.09 -4.39
N THR A 122 -11.93 -13.11 -4.17
CA THR A 122 -13.09 -12.87 -5.05
C THR A 122 -13.31 -11.38 -5.27
N GLU A 123 -13.59 -11.00 -6.53
CA GLU A 123 -14.16 -9.70 -6.86
C GLU A 123 -15.67 -9.83 -7.00
N THR A 124 -16.41 -8.84 -6.53
CA THR A 124 -17.87 -8.89 -6.46
C THR A 124 -18.52 -7.61 -6.95
N THR A 125 -19.82 -7.63 -7.27
CA THR A 125 -20.60 -6.42 -7.64
C THR A 125 -20.94 -5.55 -6.42
N GLY A 126 -20.47 -5.90 -5.23
CA GLY A 126 -20.74 -5.17 -3.99
C GLY A 126 -20.52 -6.03 -2.74
N LEU A 127 -20.98 -5.58 -1.57
CA LEU A 127 -20.59 -6.14 -0.28
C LEU A 127 -21.60 -7.14 0.32
N HIS A 128 -22.78 -7.31 -0.28
CA HIS A 128 -23.89 -8.05 0.32
C HIS A 128 -24.18 -9.36 -0.42
N LYS A 129 -23.78 -10.51 0.13
CA LYS A 129 -23.95 -11.85 -0.47
C LYS A 129 -25.36 -12.21 -0.98
N GLY A 130 -26.43 -11.61 -0.42
CA GLY A 130 -27.80 -11.86 -0.86
C GLY A 130 -28.23 -11.04 -2.07
N ARG A 131 -27.51 -9.97 -2.40
CA ARG A 131 -27.83 -9.03 -3.48
C ARG A 131 -26.74 -9.00 -4.54
N ASP A 132 -25.50 -9.02 -4.09
CA ASP A 132 -24.33 -8.86 -4.93
C ASP A 132 -23.76 -10.21 -5.37
N LYS A 133 -23.03 -10.23 -6.47
CA LYS A 133 -22.57 -11.44 -7.16
C LYS A 133 -21.08 -11.41 -7.38
N ILE A 134 -20.45 -12.57 -7.49
CA ILE A 134 -19.06 -12.73 -7.89
C ILE A 134 -18.90 -12.33 -9.36
N VAL A 135 -17.87 -11.55 -9.69
CA VAL A 135 -17.46 -11.17 -11.06
C VAL A 135 -16.08 -11.70 -11.44
N GLU A 136 -15.26 -12.05 -10.47
CA GLU A 136 -14.00 -12.78 -10.64
C GLU A 136 -13.77 -13.69 -9.43
N ILE A 137 -13.24 -14.88 -9.67
CA ILE A 137 -12.83 -15.79 -8.60
C ILE A 137 -11.45 -16.33 -8.92
N ALA A 138 -10.59 -16.37 -7.92
CA ALA A 138 -9.26 -16.92 -8.04
C ALA A 138 -8.86 -17.78 -6.86
N ALA A 139 -7.97 -18.73 -7.15
CA ALA A 139 -7.30 -19.53 -6.15
C ALA A 139 -5.82 -19.71 -6.56
N VAL A 140 -4.90 -19.52 -5.63
CA VAL A 140 -3.45 -19.68 -5.87
C VAL A 140 -2.91 -20.76 -4.94
N ARG A 141 -2.33 -21.79 -5.52
CA ARG A 141 -1.71 -22.89 -4.78
C ARG A 141 -0.27 -22.54 -4.42
N PHE A 142 0.05 -22.70 -3.17
CA PHE A 142 1.41 -22.59 -2.65
C PHE A 142 1.94 -23.94 -2.21
N LYS A 143 3.19 -24.26 -2.61
CA LYS A 143 3.94 -25.43 -2.15
C LYS A 143 5.36 -25.02 -1.75
N ASN A 144 5.79 -25.41 -0.56
CA ASN A 144 7.13 -25.10 -0.05
C ASN A 144 7.47 -23.60 -0.16
N GLY A 145 6.53 -22.74 0.19
CA GLY A 145 6.69 -21.27 0.19
C GLY A 145 6.66 -20.61 -1.20
N LYS A 146 6.32 -21.33 -2.27
CA LYS A 146 6.24 -20.78 -3.64
C LYS A 146 4.86 -21.01 -4.24
N ALA A 147 4.35 -20.03 -4.96
CA ALA A 147 3.17 -20.21 -5.78
C ALA A 147 3.50 -21.14 -6.96
N THR A 148 2.68 -22.15 -7.16
CA THR A 148 2.94 -23.22 -8.15
C THR A 148 1.87 -23.32 -9.21
N GLU A 149 0.65 -22.86 -8.92
CA GLU A 149 -0.47 -22.99 -9.85
C GLU A 149 -1.54 -21.94 -9.52
N ILE A 150 -2.22 -21.41 -10.53
CA ILE A 150 -3.30 -20.44 -10.41
C ILE A 150 -4.55 -20.99 -11.11
N PHE A 151 -5.66 -20.94 -10.41
CA PHE A 151 -7.01 -20.97 -10.97
C PHE A 151 -7.54 -19.55 -10.97
N GLU A 152 -7.96 -19.03 -12.10
CA GLU A 152 -8.58 -17.71 -12.20
C GLU A 152 -9.59 -17.65 -13.33
N THR A 153 -10.71 -16.99 -13.11
CA THR A 153 -11.70 -16.75 -14.16
C THR A 153 -12.60 -15.57 -13.84
N LEU A 154 -12.94 -14.81 -14.87
CA LEU A 154 -14.05 -13.88 -14.84
C LEU A 154 -15.36 -14.67 -14.79
N VAL A 155 -16.38 -14.08 -14.19
CA VAL A 155 -17.69 -14.71 -13.96
C VAL A 155 -18.78 -13.74 -14.41
N ASN A 156 -19.73 -14.24 -15.21
CA ASN A 156 -20.93 -13.47 -15.55
C ASN A 156 -21.86 -13.40 -14.32
N PRO A 157 -22.07 -12.20 -13.73
CA PRO A 157 -22.90 -12.08 -12.54
C PRO A 157 -24.41 -12.13 -12.83
N GLY A 158 -24.82 -12.13 -14.10
CA GLY A 158 -26.23 -12.05 -14.51
C GLY A 158 -26.90 -10.72 -14.17
N LYS A 159 -26.15 -9.69 -13.85
CA LYS A 159 -26.62 -8.32 -13.51
C LYS A 159 -25.55 -7.29 -13.83
N ALA A 160 -25.96 -6.03 -13.99
CA ALA A 160 -25.02 -4.93 -14.21
C ALA A 160 -24.05 -4.74 -13.02
N ILE A 161 -22.81 -4.45 -13.33
CA ILE A 161 -21.76 -4.10 -12.35
C ILE A 161 -21.87 -2.60 -12.05
N PRO A 162 -22.02 -2.18 -10.77
CA PRO A 162 -22.05 -0.76 -10.43
C PRO A 162 -20.76 -0.04 -10.85
N ALA A 163 -20.89 1.19 -11.36
CA ALA A 163 -19.76 1.94 -11.89
C ALA A 163 -18.67 2.24 -10.83
N ASP A 164 -19.06 2.44 -9.58
CA ASP A 164 -18.14 2.63 -8.45
C ASP A 164 -17.34 1.35 -8.12
N VAL A 165 -17.95 0.18 -8.28
CA VAL A 165 -17.28 -1.12 -8.11
C VAL A 165 -16.33 -1.37 -9.29
N SER A 166 -16.79 -1.15 -10.52
CA SER A 166 -15.94 -1.28 -11.73
C SER A 166 -14.74 -0.32 -11.70
N ALA A 167 -14.88 0.85 -11.08
CA ALA A 167 -13.76 1.78 -10.89
C ALA A 167 -12.69 1.25 -9.90
N ILE A 168 -13.03 0.29 -9.04
CA ILE A 168 -12.11 -0.32 -8.06
C ILE A 168 -11.43 -1.55 -8.66
N ASN A 169 -12.21 -2.54 -9.15
CA ASN A 169 -11.67 -3.83 -9.61
C ASN A 169 -11.39 -3.87 -11.13
N HIS A 170 -11.72 -2.80 -11.86
CA HIS A 170 -11.50 -2.65 -13.29
C HIS A 170 -12.22 -3.70 -14.16
N ILE A 171 -13.27 -4.35 -13.62
CA ILE A 171 -14.09 -5.31 -14.34
C ILE A 171 -15.37 -4.62 -14.82
N THR A 172 -15.63 -4.69 -16.13
CA THR A 172 -16.78 -4.07 -16.78
C THR A 172 -17.78 -5.13 -17.25
N ASP A 173 -19.04 -4.72 -17.51
CA ASP A 173 -20.07 -5.60 -18.03
C ASP A 173 -19.65 -6.31 -19.32
N ASP A 174 -18.96 -5.60 -20.22
CA ASP A 174 -18.47 -6.16 -21.49
C ASP A 174 -17.43 -7.27 -21.28
N MET A 175 -16.62 -7.19 -20.24
CA MET A 175 -15.62 -8.21 -19.94
C MET A 175 -16.23 -9.52 -19.45
N VAL A 176 -17.40 -9.48 -18.84
CA VAL A 176 -18.04 -10.64 -18.21
C VAL A 176 -19.25 -11.17 -19.01
N ALA A 177 -19.66 -10.48 -20.07
CA ALA A 177 -20.89 -10.80 -20.82
C ALA A 177 -20.93 -12.24 -21.32
N ASP A 178 -19.81 -12.71 -21.91
CA ASP A 178 -19.67 -14.05 -22.48
C ASP A 178 -18.95 -15.04 -21.54
N CYS A 179 -18.71 -14.65 -20.27
CA CYS A 179 -18.06 -15.50 -19.29
C CYS A 179 -19.07 -16.52 -18.71
N PRO A 180 -18.57 -17.66 -18.21
CA PRO A 180 -19.43 -18.64 -17.53
C PRO A 180 -20.03 -18.06 -16.24
N THR A 181 -21.17 -18.61 -15.83
CA THR A 181 -21.78 -18.25 -14.55
C THR A 181 -21.05 -18.92 -13.39
N ILE A 182 -21.29 -18.42 -12.16
CA ILE A 182 -20.63 -18.98 -10.97
C ILE A 182 -20.97 -20.45 -10.73
N GLU A 183 -22.18 -20.87 -11.05
CA GLU A 183 -22.62 -22.25 -10.91
C GLU A 183 -21.87 -23.21 -11.86
N GLN A 184 -21.48 -22.70 -13.04
CA GLN A 184 -20.67 -23.47 -14.00
C GLN A 184 -19.20 -23.57 -13.55
N ILE A 185 -18.70 -22.56 -12.81
CA ILE A 185 -17.31 -22.46 -12.34
C ILE A 185 -17.07 -23.23 -11.04
N MET A 186 -18.04 -23.22 -10.13
CA MET A 186 -17.85 -23.71 -8.76
C MET A 186 -17.34 -25.16 -8.68
N PRO A 187 -17.81 -26.12 -9.50
CA PRO A 187 -17.26 -27.48 -9.48
C PRO A 187 -15.77 -27.56 -9.82
N ALA A 188 -15.28 -26.68 -10.72
CA ALA A 188 -13.86 -26.61 -11.07
C ALA A 188 -13.05 -25.96 -9.96
N PHE A 189 -13.57 -24.89 -9.36
CA PHE A 189 -12.98 -24.23 -8.20
C PHE A 189 -12.83 -25.20 -7.02
N ASP A 190 -13.88 -25.95 -6.66
CA ASP A 190 -13.84 -26.93 -5.57
C ASP A 190 -12.81 -28.04 -5.83
N ARG A 191 -12.69 -28.51 -7.09
CA ARG A 191 -11.64 -29.46 -7.49
C ARG A 191 -10.25 -28.87 -7.32
N PHE A 192 -10.05 -27.60 -7.72
CA PHE A 192 -8.77 -26.94 -7.55
C PHE A 192 -8.40 -26.78 -6.07
N VAL A 193 -9.32 -26.34 -5.23
CA VAL A 193 -9.08 -26.20 -3.79
C VAL A 193 -8.80 -27.57 -3.14
N GLY A 194 -9.51 -28.62 -3.56
CA GLY A 194 -9.31 -29.98 -3.09
C GLY A 194 -9.43 -30.08 -1.56
N THR A 195 -8.48 -30.76 -0.93
CA THR A 195 -8.39 -30.92 0.54
C THR A 195 -7.46 -29.90 1.21
N SER A 196 -6.93 -28.92 0.46
CA SER A 196 -5.91 -28.02 0.94
C SER A 196 -6.39 -27.14 2.10
N THR A 197 -5.45 -26.70 2.94
CA THR A 197 -5.65 -25.56 3.83
C THR A 197 -6.04 -24.33 3.02
N VAL A 198 -7.06 -23.60 3.45
CA VAL A 198 -7.58 -22.40 2.77
C VAL A 198 -7.08 -21.14 3.48
N VAL A 199 -6.66 -20.18 2.69
CA VAL A 199 -6.13 -18.89 3.14
C VAL A 199 -6.86 -17.77 2.40
N GLY A 200 -7.03 -16.61 3.04
CA GLY A 200 -7.52 -15.39 2.42
C GLY A 200 -7.19 -14.16 3.25
N HIS A 201 -7.44 -12.99 2.70
CA HIS A 201 -7.34 -11.72 3.42
C HIS A 201 -8.73 -11.17 3.67
N ASN A 202 -9.20 -11.12 4.94
CA ASN A 202 -10.60 -10.94 5.30
C ASN A 202 -11.47 -12.09 4.77
N LEU A 203 -10.96 -13.30 4.94
CA LEU A 203 -11.49 -14.56 4.35
C LEU A 203 -12.99 -14.79 4.54
N ASP A 204 -13.61 -14.30 5.61
CA ASP A 204 -15.05 -14.41 5.81
C ASP A 204 -15.85 -13.71 4.72
N PHE A 205 -15.30 -12.68 4.10
CA PHE A 205 -15.94 -12.01 2.97
C PHE A 205 -16.05 -12.97 1.78
N ASP A 206 -14.96 -13.60 1.38
CA ASP A 206 -14.93 -14.51 0.23
C ASP A 206 -15.75 -15.76 0.49
N LEU A 207 -15.59 -16.37 1.66
CA LEU A 207 -16.35 -17.56 2.03
C LEU A 207 -17.87 -17.33 1.98
N ARG A 208 -18.36 -16.17 2.40
CA ARG A 208 -19.80 -15.88 2.34
C ARG A 208 -20.36 -15.89 0.91
N PHE A 209 -19.59 -15.42 -0.07
CA PHE A 209 -19.99 -15.42 -1.47
C PHE A 209 -19.84 -16.80 -2.11
N ILE A 210 -18.73 -17.48 -1.83
CA ILE A 210 -18.41 -18.81 -2.36
C ILE A 210 -19.43 -19.85 -1.84
N LEU A 211 -19.75 -19.83 -0.55
CA LEU A 211 -20.76 -20.73 0.02
C LEU A 211 -22.19 -20.40 -0.46
N ALA A 212 -22.49 -19.12 -0.72
CA ALA A 212 -23.76 -18.72 -1.32
C ALA A 212 -23.88 -19.17 -2.80
N ALA A 213 -22.78 -19.51 -3.43
CA ALA A 213 -22.69 -20.11 -4.77
C ALA A 213 -22.58 -21.65 -4.73
N GLU A 214 -22.98 -22.25 -3.62
CA GLU A 214 -23.08 -23.72 -3.43
C GLU A 214 -21.71 -24.45 -3.54
N SER A 215 -20.59 -23.75 -3.21
CA SER A 215 -19.32 -24.43 -3.06
C SER A 215 -19.35 -25.45 -1.94
N ARG A 216 -18.66 -26.56 -2.14
CA ARG A 216 -18.48 -27.62 -1.15
C ARG A 216 -17.18 -27.48 -0.34
N ILE A 217 -16.59 -26.30 -0.33
CA ILE A 217 -15.34 -26.01 0.37
C ILE A 217 -15.42 -26.32 1.87
N ASP A 218 -16.59 -26.21 2.49
CA ASP A 218 -16.88 -26.49 3.89
C ASP A 218 -17.29 -27.95 4.17
N HIS A 219 -17.43 -28.80 3.17
CA HIS A 219 -17.76 -30.22 3.35
C HIS A 219 -16.54 -31.06 3.77
N ILE A 220 -15.37 -30.46 3.87
CA ILE A 220 -14.12 -31.15 4.25
C ILE A 220 -13.51 -30.45 5.47
N LYS A 221 -13.12 -31.22 6.48
CA LYS A 221 -12.39 -30.72 7.63
C LYS A 221 -11.03 -30.21 7.21
N ARG A 222 -10.84 -28.89 7.26
CA ARG A 222 -9.58 -28.21 6.89
C ARG A 222 -9.26 -27.06 7.82
N LYS A 223 -8.06 -26.50 7.68
CA LYS A 223 -7.65 -25.27 8.36
C LYS A 223 -7.99 -24.07 7.49
N TYR A 224 -8.41 -22.98 8.13
CA TYR A 224 -8.67 -21.69 7.50
C TYR A 224 -7.80 -20.62 8.13
N TYR A 225 -6.95 -19.94 7.35
CA TYR A 225 -6.12 -18.85 7.82
C TYR A 225 -6.56 -17.52 7.20
N CYS A 226 -6.95 -16.58 8.05
CA CYS A 226 -7.24 -15.20 7.63
C CYS A 226 -6.03 -14.32 7.96
N THR A 227 -5.34 -13.81 6.93
CA THR A 227 -4.16 -12.95 7.12
C THR A 227 -4.52 -11.63 7.78
N TYR A 228 -5.73 -11.08 7.53
CA TYR A 228 -6.25 -9.92 8.25
C TYR A 228 -6.33 -10.15 9.75
N GLU A 229 -6.93 -11.25 10.19
CA GLU A 229 -7.05 -11.59 11.61
C GLU A 229 -5.69 -11.93 12.25
N GLN A 230 -4.76 -12.53 11.50
CA GLN A 230 -3.40 -12.77 11.97
C GLN A 230 -2.64 -11.45 12.15
N ALA A 231 -2.71 -10.55 11.16
CA ALA A 231 -2.08 -9.24 11.24
C ALA A 231 -2.59 -8.40 12.42
N LYS A 232 -3.91 -8.39 12.68
CA LYS A 232 -4.50 -7.71 13.85
C LYS A 232 -3.94 -8.19 15.19
N ARG A 233 -3.53 -9.45 15.28
CA ARG A 233 -2.94 -10.03 16.50
C ARG A 233 -1.45 -9.71 16.65
N MET A 234 -0.78 -9.36 15.56
CA MET A 234 0.68 -9.25 15.50
C MET A 234 1.18 -7.82 15.36
N LEU A 235 0.39 -6.98 14.71
CA LEU A 235 0.74 -5.61 14.33
C LEU A 235 -0.28 -4.64 14.94
N LYS A 236 0.23 -3.58 15.54
CA LYS A 236 -0.59 -2.52 16.11
C LYS A 236 -0.94 -1.51 15.02
N LYS A 237 -2.16 -1.00 15.04
CA LYS A 237 -2.56 0.19 14.29
C LYS A 237 -2.70 1.39 15.24
N PRO A 238 -2.78 2.64 14.74
CA PRO A 238 -3.03 3.83 15.56
C PRO A 238 -4.24 3.62 16.48
N ARG A 239 -4.14 4.07 17.72
CA ARG A 239 -5.26 4.06 18.67
C ARG A 239 -6.31 5.06 18.21
N ARG A 240 -7.55 4.88 18.65
CA ARG A 240 -8.58 5.90 18.42
C ARG A 240 -8.68 6.79 19.65
N LYS A 241 -8.63 8.11 19.43
CA LYS A 241 -8.75 9.15 20.44
C LYS A 241 -10.00 9.96 20.14
N TRP A 242 -10.75 10.32 21.18
CA TRP A 242 -11.90 11.20 21.04
C TRP A 242 -11.44 12.62 20.72
N ASP A 243 -11.94 13.17 19.63
CA ASP A 243 -11.77 14.57 19.26
C ASP A 243 -13.01 15.35 19.68
N ALA A 244 -12.81 16.26 20.66
CA ALA A 244 -13.91 17.03 21.22
C ALA A 244 -14.44 18.13 20.30
N GLU A 245 -13.64 18.63 19.35
CA GLU A 245 -14.04 19.63 18.37
C GLU A 245 -14.90 19.00 17.27
N LEU A 246 -14.47 17.85 16.74
CA LEU A 246 -15.16 17.12 15.70
C LEU A 246 -16.26 16.19 16.22
N GLN A 247 -16.39 16.04 17.55
CA GLN A 247 -17.32 15.14 18.22
C GLN A 247 -17.30 13.70 17.65
N THR A 248 -16.11 13.19 17.35
CA THR A 248 -15.89 11.86 16.77
C THR A 248 -14.59 11.24 17.26
N TYR A 249 -14.42 9.93 17.02
CA TYR A 249 -13.16 9.24 17.26
C TYR A 249 -12.23 9.35 16.05
N MET A 250 -11.07 9.98 16.23
CA MET A 250 -10.01 10.09 15.25
C MET A 250 -8.87 9.11 15.58
N GLU A 251 -8.11 8.73 14.55
CA GLU A 251 -6.91 7.93 14.75
C GLU A 251 -5.79 8.79 15.36
N ASP A 252 -5.16 8.26 16.42
CA ASP A 252 -4.06 8.91 17.14
C ASP A 252 -2.72 8.40 16.59
N PHE A 253 -2.20 9.08 15.59
CA PHE A 253 -0.92 8.74 14.96
C PHE A 253 0.30 9.05 15.84
N ASP A 254 0.12 9.74 16.97
CA ASP A 254 1.16 9.92 17.99
C ASP A 254 1.29 8.69 18.92
N SER A 255 0.34 7.73 18.82
CA SER A 255 0.42 6.47 19.56
C SER A 255 1.46 5.52 18.94
N ASP A 256 1.93 4.53 19.72
CA ASP A 256 2.80 3.45 19.21
C ASP A 256 2.03 2.51 18.28
N TRP A 257 2.43 2.45 17.01
CA TRP A 257 1.81 1.62 15.99
C TRP A 257 2.84 1.08 14.98
N ASP A 258 2.53 -0.04 14.33
CA ASP A 258 3.36 -0.70 13.33
C ASP A 258 2.87 -0.39 11.91
N VAL A 259 1.54 -0.37 11.72
CA VAL A 259 0.87 -0.17 10.42
C VAL A 259 -0.31 0.77 10.56
N GLU A 260 -0.57 1.60 9.56
CA GLU A 260 -1.70 2.53 9.53
C GLU A 260 -3.05 1.80 9.65
N ASN A 261 -3.17 0.70 8.94
CA ASN A 261 -4.34 -0.18 8.97
C ASN A 261 -3.94 -1.61 8.57
N HIS A 262 -4.88 -2.56 8.62
CA HIS A 262 -4.62 -3.95 8.25
C HIS A 262 -5.14 -4.33 6.86
N LYS A 263 -5.33 -3.37 5.93
CA LYS A 263 -5.67 -3.65 4.54
C LYS A 263 -4.50 -4.34 3.83
N LEU A 264 -4.78 -5.19 2.86
CA LEU A 264 -3.79 -5.98 2.12
C LEU A 264 -2.65 -5.11 1.58
N GLY A 265 -2.96 -4.03 0.87
CA GLY A 265 -1.95 -3.11 0.31
C GLY A 265 -1.04 -2.48 1.37
N THR A 266 -1.58 -2.09 2.55
CA THR A 266 -0.79 -1.54 3.66
C THR A 266 0.17 -2.60 4.21
N LEU A 267 -0.30 -3.83 4.41
CA LEU A 267 0.53 -4.93 4.90
C LEU A 267 1.59 -5.36 3.88
N CYS A 268 1.24 -5.39 2.59
CA CYS A 268 2.20 -5.63 1.52
C CYS A 268 3.33 -4.58 1.53
N THR A 269 2.97 -3.29 1.69
CA THR A 269 3.96 -2.21 1.80
C THR A 269 4.85 -2.39 3.03
N TYR A 270 4.29 -2.73 4.18
CA TYR A 270 5.03 -2.96 5.42
C TYR A 270 6.07 -4.09 5.30
N TYR A 271 5.69 -5.19 4.65
CA TYR A 271 6.59 -6.34 4.44
C TYR A 271 7.42 -6.26 3.15
N GLY A 272 7.33 -5.19 2.38
CA GLY A 272 8.06 -5.03 1.11
C GLY A 272 7.57 -5.94 0.00
N ILE A 273 6.34 -6.47 0.10
CA ILE A 273 5.71 -7.30 -0.93
C ILE A 273 5.27 -6.40 -2.08
N VAL A 274 5.70 -6.72 -3.30
CA VAL A 274 5.33 -5.98 -4.50
C VAL A 274 4.08 -6.61 -5.11
N VAL A 275 3.02 -5.82 -5.24
CA VAL A 275 1.75 -6.25 -5.83
C VAL A 275 1.84 -6.11 -7.36
N PRO A 276 1.70 -7.19 -8.16
CA PRO A 276 1.85 -7.14 -9.61
C PRO A 276 0.68 -6.42 -10.30
N ASP A 277 -0.54 -6.64 -9.83
CA ASP A 277 -1.76 -6.02 -10.37
C ASP A 277 -2.79 -5.92 -9.24
N GLN A 278 -3.09 -4.71 -8.77
CA GLN A 278 -4.02 -4.51 -7.65
C GLN A 278 -5.48 -4.68 -8.11
N HIS A 279 -6.31 -5.18 -7.18
CA HIS A 279 -7.75 -5.38 -7.40
C HIS A 279 -8.07 -6.33 -8.56
N ARG A 280 -7.24 -7.39 -8.69
CA ARG A 280 -7.50 -8.57 -9.48
C ARG A 280 -7.35 -9.78 -8.55
N ALA A 281 -8.37 -10.60 -8.50
CA ALA A 281 -8.47 -11.68 -7.51
C ALA A 281 -7.24 -12.60 -7.48
N ALA A 282 -6.66 -12.96 -8.62
CA ALA A 282 -5.46 -13.80 -8.65
C ALA A 282 -4.20 -13.11 -8.11
N ALA A 283 -4.03 -11.82 -8.38
CA ALA A 283 -2.91 -11.05 -7.86
C ALA A 283 -3.02 -10.82 -6.36
N ASP A 284 -4.23 -10.51 -5.86
CA ASP A 284 -4.49 -10.32 -4.43
C ASP A 284 -4.37 -11.64 -3.65
N ALA A 285 -4.82 -12.77 -4.21
CA ALA A 285 -4.57 -14.11 -3.66
C ALA A 285 -3.06 -14.44 -3.63
N TYR A 286 -2.30 -14.12 -4.67
CA TYR A 286 -0.85 -14.35 -4.74
C TYR A 286 -0.11 -13.59 -3.63
N VAL A 287 -0.34 -12.28 -3.49
CA VAL A 287 0.35 -11.49 -2.46
C VAL A 287 -0.16 -11.82 -1.05
N THR A 288 -1.40 -12.25 -0.89
CA THR A 288 -1.94 -12.76 0.38
C THR A 288 -1.19 -14.01 0.84
N GLY A 289 -0.83 -14.91 -0.09
CA GLY A 289 0.01 -16.07 0.23
C GLY A 289 1.41 -15.68 0.69
N GLN A 290 2.04 -14.73 0.02
CA GLN A 290 3.34 -14.18 0.45
C GLN A 290 3.23 -13.52 1.83
N LEU A 291 2.17 -12.75 2.08
CA LEU A 291 1.92 -12.13 3.37
C LEU A 291 1.78 -13.16 4.49
N LEU A 292 1.07 -14.28 4.25
CA LEU A 292 0.96 -15.36 5.23
C LEU A 292 2.35 -15.91 5.63
N LEU A 293 3.24 -16.11 4.66
CA LEU A 293 4.60 -16.60 4.92
C LEU A 293 5.40 -15.61 5.76
N HIS A 294 5.35 -14.31 5.46
CA HIS A 294 5.99 -13.27 6.27
C HIS A 294 5.43 -13.19 7.69
N LEU A 295 4.12 -13.29 7.87
CA LEU A 295 3.50 -13.33 9.19
C LEU A 295 3.96 -14.57 9.99
N ALA A 296 4.13 -15.72 9.33
CA ALA A 296 4.62 -16.93 9.97
C ALA A 296 6.08 -16.82 10.42
N GLU A 297 6.94 -16.19 9.62
CA GLU A 297 8.35 -15.92 9.95
C GLU A 297 8.49 -14.92 11.10
N THR A 298 7.77 -13.80 11.03
CA THR A 298 7.78 -12.77 12.08
C THR A 298 7.38 -13.34 13.44
N ARG A 299 6.46 -14.32 13.47
CA ARG A 299 6.05 -14.99 14.70
C ARG A 299 7.10 -15.95 15.28
N LYS A 300 7.93 -16.56 14.43
CA LYS A 300 9.04 -17.43 14.87
C LYS A 300 10.17 -16.65 15.56
N SER A 301 10.30 -15.35 15.23
CA SER A 301 11.36 -14.48 15.75
C SER A 301 10.98 -13.70 17.01
N LYS A 302 9.75 -13.80 17.48
CA LYS A 302 9.25 -13.27 18.75
C LYS A 302 9.01 -14.41 19.75
#